data_5026d1f98d6c611e5d0c0ede170a30e4
#
_entry.id   5026d1f98d6c611e5d0c0ede170a30e4
#
_cell.length_a   1.000
_cell.length_b   1.000
_cell.length_c   1.000
_cell.angle_alpha   90.00
_cell.angle_beta   90.00
_cell.angle_gamma   90.00
#
_symmetry.space_group_name_H-M   'P 1'
#
loop_
_entity.id
_entity.type
_entity.pdbx_description
1 polymer ?
#
loop_
_entity_poly.entity_id
_entity_poly.type
_entity_poly.pdbx_seq_one_letter_code
_entity_poly.pdbx_strand_id
1 'polypeptide(L)'
;KIKSTDSSKSCTAKGKDLRTHFKNTFHVGRAIKGMLLTKAEAYLKDVLEHKRCIPFSRFDHSTGRCSAAIQFGLTKGRYPEKSVRLMLGLLQNAKANAEVKKLNVEKLAIKNVYVNQAAEGRRRTYRAHGSINAYCSSNCHVELICEEVKEKVKKEKKEEKHETNFIC
;
A
#
# COMPACT_ATOMS: atom_id res chain seq x y z
N LYS A 1 -18.94 0.28 -3.31
CA LYS A 1 -18.33 -0.46 -4.46
C LYS A 1 -17.56 0.55 -5.28
N ILE A 2 -16.24 0.40 -5.32
CA ILE A 2 -15.37 1.31 -6.05
C ILE A 2 -15.22 0.75 -7.45
N LYS A 3 -15.61 1.55 -8.44
CA LYS A 3 -15.49 1.17 -9.85
C LYS A 3 -14.05 1.40 -10.30
N SER A 4 -13.41 0.39 -10.89
CA SER A 4 -12.28 0.58 -11.78
C SER A 4 -12.72 1.43 -12.97
N THR A 5 -11.89 2.35 -13.43
CA THR A 5 -12.24 3.26 -14.52
C THR A 5 -12.46 2.49 -15.85
N ASP A 6 -11.66 1.43 -16.07
CA ASP A 6 -11.78 0.54 -17.23
C ASP A 6 -11.69 -0.92 -16.77
N SER A 7 -12.77 -1.65 -16.82
CA SER A 7 -12.85 -3.05 -16.35
C SER A 7 -11.95 -4.01 -17.16
N SER A 8 -11.70 -3.69 -18.44
CA SER A 8 -10.85 -4.48 -19.33
C SER A 8 -9.35 -4.38 -19.04
N LYS A 9 -8.89 -3.22 -18.53
CA LYS A 9 -7.46 -2.92 -18.24
C LYS A 9 -7.12 -2.92 -16.75
N SER A 10 -8.00 -3.49 -15.92
CA SER A 10 -7.81 -3.54 -14.49
C SER A 10 -7.97 -4.95 -13.93
N CYS A 11 -7.18 -5.27 -12.92
CA CYS A 11 -7.36 -6.47 -12.11
C CYS A 11 -7.55 -6.10 -10.65
N THR A 12 -8.25 -6.97 -9.92
CA THR A 12 -8.56 -6.78 -8.51
C THR A 12 -8.18 -8.02 -7.73
N ALA A 13 -7.64 -7.82 -6.52
CA ALA A 13 -7.47 -8.89 -5.55
C ALA A 13 -8.11 -8.48 -4.22
N LYS A 14 -8.76 -9.43 -3.55
CA LYS A 14 -9.48 -9.17 -2.29
C LYS A 14 -9.10 -10.18 -1.23
N GLY A 15 -8.85 -9.69 -0.04
CA GLY A 15 -8.71 -10.49 1.17
C GLY A 15 -9.79 -10.12 2.17
N LYS A 16 -10.62 -11.10 2.56
CA LYS A 16 -11.66 -10.89 3.56
C LYS A 16 -11.20 -11.43 4.91
N ASP A 17 -11.57 -10.72 5.97
CA ASP A 17 -11.35 -11.12 7.37
C ASP A 17 -9.92 -11.56 7.69
N LEU A 18 -8.95 -10.76 7.22
CA LEU A 18 -7.55 -11.02 7.42
C LEU A 18 -7.17 -10.80 8.90
N ARG A 19 -6.56 -11.81 9.50
CA ARG A 19 -6.12 -11.77 10.90
C ARG A 19 -4.85 -10.93 11.09
N THR A 20 -4.91 -9.67 10.70
CA THR A 20 -3.87 -8.66 10.88
C THR A 20 -4.43 -7.39 11.47
N HIS A 21 -3.56 -6.65 12.16
CA HIS A 21 -3.95 -5.41 12.82
C HIS A 21 -4.27 -4.33 11.78
N PHE A 22 -5.51 -3.81 11.81
CA PHE A 22 -6.01 -2.81 10.87
C PHE A 22 -5.07 -1.62 10.69
N LYS A 23 -4.61 -0.99 11.78
CA LYS A 23 -3.75 0.20 11.73
C LYS A 23 -2.44 -0.07 10.95
N ASN A 24 -1.79 -1.21 11.20
CA ASN A 24 -0.56 -1.58 10.53
C ASN A 24 -0.80 -1.86 9.03
N THR A 25 -1.86 -2.63 8.72
CA THR A 25 -2.21 -2.96 7.33
C THR A 25 -2.59 -1.72 6.53
N PHE A 26 -3.26 -0.75 7.16
CA PHE A 26 -3.58 0.53 6.55
C PHE A 26 -2.32 1.29 6.08
N HIS A 27 -1.28 1.32 6.92
CA HIS A 27 -0.02 1.99 6.55
C HIS A 27 0.74 1.26 5.45
N VAL A 28 0.74 -0.09 5.46
CA VAL A 28 1.31 -0.88 4.37
C VAL A 28 0.59 -0.58 3.06
N GLY A 29 -0.75 -0.60 3.06
CA GLY A 29 -1.56 -0.28 1.88
C GLY A 29 -1.30 1.13 1.34
N ARG A 30 -1.17 2.11 2.25
CA ARG A 30 -0.87 3.51 1.87
C ARG A 30 0.53 3.64 1.26
N ALA A 31 1.52 2.91 1.77
CA ALA A 31 2.90 2.96 1.29
C ALA A 31 3.04 2.41 -0.14
N ILE A 32 2.31 1.37 -0.50
CA ILE A 32 2.39 0.74 -1.83
C ILE A 32 1.47 1.39 -2.87
N LYS A 33 0.54 2.24 -2.46
CA LYS A 33 -0.38 2.92 -3.38
C LYS A 33 0.38 3.78 -4.40
N GLY A 34 0.08 3.61 -5.68
CA GLY A 34 0.72 4.33 -6.78
C GLY A 34 2.02 3.72 -7.30
N MET A 35 2.52 2.64 -6.70
CA MET A 35 3.72 1.94 -7.17
C MET A 35 3.39 0.94 -8.27
N LEU A 36 4.37 0.64 -9.14
CA LEU A 36 4.32 -0.53 -10.02
C LEU A 36 4.33 -1.80 -9.18
N LEU A 37 3.64 -2.84 -9.64
CA LEU A 37 3.48 -4.10 -8.90
C LEU A 37 4.83 -4.71 -8.54
N THR A 38 5.76 -4.80 -9.50
CA THR A 38 7.11 -5.33 -9.31
C THR A 38 7.93 -4.53 -8.29
N LYS A 39 7.83 -3.19 -8.33
CA LYS A 39 8.48 -2.30 -7.35
C LYS A 39 7.89 -2.44 -5.96
N ALA A 40 6.56 -2.62 -5.86
CA ALA A 40 5.89 -2.84 -4.59
C ALA A 40 6.30 -4.17 -3.94
N GLU A 41 6.43 -5.25 -4.73
CA GLU A 41 6.93 -6.53 -4.23
C GLU A 41 8.36 -6.42 -3.70
N ALA A 42 9.27 -5.77 -4.44
CA ALA A 42 10.63 -5.55 -4.01
C ALA A 42 10.69 -4.71 -2.71
N TYR A 43 9.93 -3.61 -2.67
CA TYR A 43 9.83 -2.77 -1.48
C TYR A 43 9.36 -3.53 -0.24
N LEU A 44 8.33 -4.36 -0.38
CA LEU A 44 7.82 -5.14 0.75
C LEU A 44 8.81 -6.24 1.20
N LYS A 45 9.59 -6.82 0.31
CA LYS A 45 10.68 -7.73 0.66
C LYS A 45 11.79 -7.01 1.45
N ASP A 46 12.19 -5.80 1.01
CA ASP A 46 13.16 -4.96 1.73
C ASP A 46 12.66 -4.60 3.14
N VAL A 47 11.33 -4.44 3.33
CA VAL A 47 10.74 -4.21 4.65
C VAL A 47 10.86 -5.43 5.56
N LEU A 48 10.71 -6.65 5.03
CA LEU A 48 10.91 -7.89 5.80
C LEU A 48 12.36 -8.06 6.23
N GLU A 49 13.31 -7.62 5.40
CA GLU A 49 14.74 -7.62 5.70
C GLU A 49 15.20 -6.42 6.53
N HIS A 50 14.26 -5.57 6.99
CA HIS A 50 14.54 -4.34 7.74
C HIS A 50 15.40 -3.29 7.01
N LYS A 51 15.61 -3.41 5.70
CA LYS A 51 16.33 -2.42 4.89
C LYS A 51 15.53 -1.14 4.68
N ARG A 52 14.21 -1.26 4.56
CA ARG A 52 13.26 -0.15 4.42
C ARG A 52 12.15 -0.25 5.44
N CYS A 53 11.61 0.88 5.89
CA CYS A 53 10.49 0.90 6.83
C CYS A 53 9.18 1.29 6.15
N ILE A 54 8.06 0.96 6.80
CA ILE A 54 6.74 1.50 6.47
C ILE A 54 6.53 2.79 7.25
N PRO A 55 6.33 3.95 6.56
CA PRO A 55 6.11 5.23 7.23
C PRO A 55 4.73 5.29 7.88
N PHE A 56 4.66 5.81 9.11
CA PHE A 56 3.43 5.97 9.87
C PHE A 56 3.03 7.44 9.92
N SER A 57 1.98 7.82 9.20
CA SER A 57 1.46 9.19 9.12
C SER A 57 0.12 9.36 9.87
N ARG A 58 -0.56 8.27 10.20
CA ARG A 58 -1.78 8.23 11.02
C ARG A 58 -1.61 7.16 12.10
N PHE A 59 -2.44 7.21 13.15
CA PHE A 59 -2.34 6.23 14.25
C PHE A 59 -0.92 6.07 14.80
N ASP A 60 -0.17 7.16 14.80
CA ASP A 60 1.26 7.20 15.09
C ASP A 60 1.58 7.53 16.55
N HIS A 61 0.55 7.66 17.41
CA HIS A 61 0.74 7.81 18.86
C HIS A 61 1.54 6.64 19.42
N SER A 62 2.51 6.94 20.25
CA SER A 62 3.42 5.94 20.84
C SER A 62 4.23 5.13 19.81
N THR A 63 4.40 5.64 18.58
CA THR A 63 5.30 5.06 17.58
C THR A 63 6.67 5.71 17.70
N GLY A 64 7.73 4.87 17.80
CA GLY A 64 9.11 5.34 17.87
C GLY A 64 9.57 6.00 16.57
N ARG A 65 10.59 6.84 16.67
CA ARG A 65 11.29 7.43 15.51
C ARG A 65 12.11 6.36 14.81
N CYS A 66 12.18 6.44 13.49
CA CYS A 66 12.97 5.55 12.65
C CYS A 66 13.73 6.37 11.61
N SER A 67 15.06 6.25 11.55
CA SER A 67 15.90 6.96 10.59
C SER A 67 15.51 6.66 9.14
N ALA A 68 15.16 5.41 8.85
CA ALA A 68 14.71 4.99 7.51
C ALA A 68 13.40 5.67 7.06
N ALA A 69 12.63 6.31 7.96
CA ALA A 69 11.41 7.03 7.61
C ALA A 69 11.67 8.41 6.99
N ILE A 70 12.88 8.96 7.16
CA ILE A 70 13.30 10.29 6.65
C ILE A 70 13.16 10.35 5.13
N GLN A 71 13.47 9.26 4.40
CA GLN A 71 13.32 9.20 2.94
C GLN A 71 11.87 9.39 2.45
N PHE A 72 10.89 9.25 3.33
CA PHE A 72 9.47 9.51 3.05
C PHE A 72 8.98 10.87 3.60
N GLY A 73 9.89 11.71 4.10
CA GLY A 73 9.55 12.98 4.74
C GLY A 73 8.85 12.84 6.10
N LEU A 74 8.96 11.66 6.73
CA LEU A 74 8.34 11.34 8.02
C LEU A 74 9.41 10.90 9.02
N THR A 75 9.14 11.08 10.31
CA THR A 75 10.06 10.70 11.39
C THR A 75 9.73 9.35 12.02
N LYS A 76 8.48 8.88 11.86
CA LYS A 76 7.97 7.67 12.51
C LYS A 76 7.79 6.55 11.49
N GLY A 77 8.24 5.35 11.81
CA GLY A 77 8.11 4.17 10.97
C GLY A 77 8.19 2.87 11.78
N ARG A 78 7.66 1.80 11.21
CA ARG A 78 7.72 0.45 11.79
C ARG A 78 7.92 -0.59 10.68
N TYR A 79 8.17 -1.83 11.10
CA TYR A 79 8.32 -3.01 10.25
C TYR A 79 7.20 -4.02 10.54
N PRO A 80 5.99 -3.83 10.01
CA PRO A 80 4.83 -4.68 10.30
C PRO A 80 4.86 -5.99 9.51
N GLU A 81 5.75 -6.92 9.84
CA GLU A 81 6.00 -8.17 9.09
C GLU A 81 4.74 -8.94 8.74
N LYS A 82 3.83 -9.16 9.71
CA LYS A 82 2.62 -9.94 9.49
C LYS A 82 1.70 -9.32 8.42
N SER A 83 1.55 -8.00 8.45
CA SER A 83 0.76 -7.27 7.44
C SER A 83 1.44 -7.28 6.08
N VAL A 84 2.78 -7.18 6.05
CA VAL A 84 3.59 -7.21 4.82
C VAL A 84 3.50 -8.57 4.16
N ARG A 85 3.64 -9.68 4.90
CA ARG A 85 3.52 -11.05 4.35
C ARG A 85 2.15 -11.29 3.71
N LEU A 86 1.07 -10.86 4.37
CA LEU A 86 -0.27 -10.97 3.79
C LEU A 86 -0.45 -10.11 2.55
N MET A 87 0.11 -8.89 2.56
CA MET A 87 0.03 -8.01 1.38
C MET A 87 0.79 -8.59 0.19
N LEU A 88 1.96 -9.21 0.41
CA LEU A 88 2.69 -9.93 -0.64
C LEU A 88 1.85 -11.05 -1.26
N GLY A 89 1.14 -11.84 -0.45
CA GLY A 89 0.22 -12.87 -0.95
C GLY A 89 -0.91 -12.29 -1.81
N LEU A 90 -1.45 -11.12 -1.43
CA LEU A 90 -2.48 -10.43 -2.23
C LEU A 90 -1.90 -9.85 -3.53
N LEU A 91 -0.65 -9.37 -3.55
CA LEU A 91 0.02 -8.93 -4.78
C LEU A 91 0.25 -10.09 -5.74
N GLN A 92 0.65 -11.26 -5.24
CA GLN A 92 0.78 -12.48 -6.05
C GLN A 92 -0.57 -12.91 -6.65
N ASN A 93 -1.65 -12.84 -5.88
CA ASN A 93 -3.01 -13.09 -6.38
C ASN A 93 -3.40 -12.06 -7.46
N ALA A 94 -3.09 -10.77 -7.25
CA ALA A 94 -3.35 -9.74 -8.26
C ALA A 94 -2.57 -10.00 -9.56
N LYS A 95 -1.32 -10.48 -9.45
CA LYS A 95 -0.50 -10.88 -10.59
C LYS A 95 -1.12 -12.03 -11.37
N ALA A 96 -1.52 -13.10 -10.70
CA ALA A 96 -2.20 -14.24 -11.34
C ALA A 96 -3.51 -13.82 -12.03
N ASN A 97 -4.30 -12.95 -11.38
CA ASN A 97 -5.53 -12.41 -11.98
C ASN A 97 -5.25 -11.53 -13.22
N ALA A 98 -4.12 -10.83 -13.26
CA ALA A 98 -3.69 -10.04 -14.41
C ALA A 98 -3.26 -10.95 -15.57
N GLU A 99 -2.53 -12.03 -15.30
CA GLU A 99 -2.12 -13.03 -16.28
C GLU A 99 -3.34 -13.71 -16.94
N VAL A 100 -4.34 -14.08 -16.15
CA VAL A 100 -5.62 -14.63 -16.67
C VAL A 100 -6.32 -13.63 -17.60
N LYS A 101 -6.26 -12.34 -17.30
CA LYS A 101 -6.81 -11.26 -18.14
C LYS A 101 -5.90 -10.85 -19.31
N LYS A 102 -4.74 -11.49 -19.49
CA LYS A 102 -3.75 -11.17 -20.51
C LYS A 102 -3.23 -9.72 -20.44
N LEU A 103 -3.14 -9.16 -19.23
CA LEU A 103 -2.60 -7.82 -18.98
C LEU A 103 -1.07 -7.86 -18.85
N ASN A 104 -0.40 -6.79 -19.24
CA ASN A 104 1.05 -6.68 -19.07
C ASN A 104 1.42 -6.43 -17.60
N VAL A 105 1.99 -7.44 -16.94
CA VAL A 105 2.37 -7.39 -15.52
C VAL A 105 3.42 -6.32 -15.20
N GLU A 106 4.34 -6.06 -16.12
CA GLU A 106 5.42 -5.08 -15.93
C GLU A 106 4.89 -3.63 -15.89
N LYS A 107 3.82 -3.36 -16.66
CA LYS A 107 3.17 -2.04 -16.74
C LYS A 107 2.03 -1.89 -15.73
N LEU A 108 1.81 -2.89 -14.86
CA LEU A 108 0.73 -2.89 -13.91
C LEU A 108 1.08 -2.03 -12.68
N ALA A 109 0.28 -1.01 -12.40
CA ALA A 109 0.42 -0.16 -11.23
C ALA A 109 -0.74 -0.35 -10.24
N ILE A 110 -0.43 -0.25 -8.97
CA ILE A 110 -1.39 -0.29 -7.87
C ILE A 110 -2.09 1.07 -7.79
N LYS A 111 -3.26 1.19 -8.40
CA LYS A 111 -4.01 2.46 -8.40
C LYS A 111 -4.58 2.78 -7.03
N ASN A 112 -5.25 1.80 -6.42
CA ASN A 112 -5.86 1.99 -5.12
C ASN A 112 -5.73 0.75 -4.24
N VAL A 113 -5.56 1.01 -2.94
CA VAL A 113 -5.59 0.01 -1.88
C VAL A 113 -6.60 0.47 -0.84
N TYR A 114 -7.60 -0.34 -0.60
CA TYR A 114 -8.61 -0.08 0.42
C TYR A 114 -8.43 -1.07 1.54
N VAL A 115 -8.31 -0.54 2.73
CA VAL A 115 -8.20 -1.32 3.96
C VAL A 115 -9.35 -0.90 4.86
N ASN A 116 -10.29 -1.81 5.09
CA ASN A 116 -11.46 -1.59 5.93
C ASN A 116 -11.38 -2.46 7.17
N GLN A 117 -12.03 -2.03 8.24
CA GLN A 117 -12.15 -2.83 9.45
C GLN A 117 -13.12 -4.00 9.20
N ALA A 118 -12.74 -5.18 9.67
CA ALA A 118 -13.61 -6.35 9.73
C ALA A 118 -14.24 -6.47 11.11
N ALA A 119 -15.11 -7.45 11.28
CA ALA A 119 -15.68 -7.75 12.59
C ALA A 119 -14.57 -8.08 13.60
N GLU A 120 -14.69 -7.55 14.81
CA GLU A 120 -13.72 -7.77 15.87
C GLU A 120 -13.80 -9.20 16.41
N GLY A 121 -12.63 -9.86 16.47
CA GLY A 121 -12.54 -11.17 17.11
C GLY A 121 -12.62 -11.02 18.64
N ARG A 122 -13.68 -11.55 19.22
CA ARG A 122 -13.94 -11.43 20.68
C ARG A 122 -13.09 -12.39 21.48
N ARG A 123 -12.34 -11.86 22.45
CA ARG A 123 -11.66 -12.61 23.51
C ARG A 123 -11.79 -11.86 24.82
N ARG A 124 -11.63 -12.57 25.93
CA ARG A 124 -11.68 -12.01 27.28
C ARG A 124 -10.30 -11.99 27.91
N THR A 125 -10.03 -11.00 28.74
CA THR A 125 -8.88 -10.96 29.64
C THR A 125 -9.35 -10.76 31.07
N TYR A 126 -8.68 -11.40 32.00
CA TYR A 126 -9.00 -11.33 33.42
C TYR A 126 -8.13 -10.24 34.07
N ARG A 127 -8.74 -9.46 34.94
CA ARG A 127 -8.10 -8.39 35.71
C ARG A 127 -8.21 -8.66 37.19
N ALA A 128 -7.64 -7.75 38.02
CA ALA A 128 -7.72 -7.86 39.47
C ALA A 128 -9.18 -7.91 39.94
N HIS A 129 -9.40 -8.52 41.10
CA HIS A 129 -10.70 -8.69 41.76
C HIS A 129 -11.78 -9.39 40.87
N GLY A 130 -11.36 -10.34 40.03
CA GLY A 130 -12.27 -11.09 39.17
C GLY A 130 -12.91 -10.31 38.01
N SER A 131 -12.46 -9.08 37.75
CA SER A 131 -12.95 -8.28 36.63
C SER A 131 -12.61 -8.90 35.30
N ILE A 132 -13.54 -8.88 34.34
CA ILE A 132 -13.34 -9.40 32.97
C ILE A 132 -13.45 -8.24 31.99
N ASN A 133 -12.39 -8.03 31.19
CA ASN A 133 -12.37 -7.03 30.12
C ASN A 133 -12.31 -7.68 28.75
N ALA A 134 -12.78 -6.96 27.74
CA ALA A 134 -12.67 -7.37 26.36
C ALA A 134 -11.20 -7.32 25.89
N TYR A 135 -10.77 -8.33 25.14
CA TYR A 135 -9.47 -8.41 24.47
C TYR A 135 -9.69 -8.74 23.00
N CYS A 136 -10.21 -7.74 22.26
CA CYS A 136 -10.61 -7.89 20.86
C CYS A 136 -9.42 -7.83 19.91
N SER A 137 -9.51 -8.54 18.78
CA SER A 137 -8.58 -8.41 17.65
C SER A 137 -9.21 -7.54 16.56
N SER A 138 -8.44 -6.56 16.05
CA SER A 138 -8.89 -5.65 14.99
C SER A 138 -8.53 -6.24 13.62
N ASN A 139 -9.33 -7.14 13.11
CA ASN A 139 -9.16 -7.73 11.78
C ASN A 139 -9.47 -6.70 10.68
N CYS A 140 -9.07 -6.98 9.45
CA CYS A 140 -9.28 -6.08 8.32
C CYS A 140 -9.68 -6.80 7.04
N HIS A 141 -10.35 -6.07 6.16
CA HIS A 141 -10.58 -6.41 4.77
C HIS A 141 -9.64 -5.59 3.90
N VAL A 142 -9.03 -6.19 2.90
CA VAL A 142 -8.14 -5.50 1.96
C VAL A 142 -8.65 -5.71 0.55
N GLU A 143 -8.76 -4.63 -0.20
CA GLU A 143 -9.05 -4.65 -1.63
C GLU A 143 -7.94 -3.92 -2.39
N LEU A 144 -7.31 -4.60 -3.34
CA LEU A 144 -6.32 -4.06 -4.25
C LEU A 144 -6.95 -3.85 -5.63
N ILE A 145 -6.69 -2.70 -6.23
CA ILE A 145 -7.06 -2.40 -7.61
C ILE A 145 -5.79 -2.02 -8.35
N CYS A 146 -5.43 -2.83 -9.35
CA CYS A 146 -4.29 -2.59 -10.21
C CYS A 146 -4.80 -2.26 -11.61
N GLU A 147 -4.17 -1.28 -12.28
CA GLU A 147 -4.48 -0.87 -13.64
C GLU A 147 -3.19 -0.76 -14.46
N GLU A 148 -3.29 -1.04 -15.75
CA GLU A 148 -2.19 -0.80 -16.68
C GLU A 148 -1.91 0.71 -16.80
N VAL A 149 -0.64 1.09 -16.65
CA VAL A 149 -0.22 2.48 -16.84
C VAL A 149 -0.18 2.78 -18.33
N LYS A 150 -0.93 3.78 -18.75
CA LYS A 150 -0.78 4.38 -20.09
C LYS A 150 0.56 5.11 -20.13
N GLU A 151 1.35 4.88 -21.15
CA GLU A 151 2.59 5.62 -21.35
C GLU A 151 2.26 7.11 -21.50
N LYS A 152 2.82 7.93 -20.62
CA LYS A 152 2.72 9.38 -20.75
C LYS A 152 3.64 9.78 -21.92
N VAL A 153 3.09 10.22 -23.02
CA VAL A 153 3.84 10.88 -24.08
C VAL A 153 4.52 12.09 -23.46
N LYS A 154 5.86 12.12 -23.48
CA LYS A 154 6.61 13.28 -23.03
C LYS A 154 6.26 14.44 -23.94
N LYS A 155 5.73 15.52 -23.41
CA LYS A 155 5.59 16.77 -24.15
C LYS A 155 7.00 17.23 -24.53
N GLU A 156 7.24 17.44 -25.82
CA GLU A 156 8.46 18.08 -26.29
C GLU A 156 8.56 19.46 -25.65
N LYS A 157 9.70 19.75 -25.05
CA LYS A 157 9.98 21.10 -24.56
C LYS A 157 10.07 21.99 -25.80
N LYS A 158 9.14 22.92 -25.99
CA LYS A 158 9.32 24.00 -26.93
C LYS A 158 10.51 24.81 -26.49
N GLU A 159 11.61 24.78 -27.25
CA GLU A 159 12.71 25.70 -27.09
C GLU A 159 12.18 27.10 -27.48
N GLU A 160 11.96 27.95 -26.49
CA GLU A 160 11.72 29.37 -26.74
C GLU A 160 13.03 29.95 -27.25
N LYS A 161 13.12 30.19 -28.57
CA LYS A 161 14.18 31.01 -29.18
C LYS A 161 13.97 32.44 -28.70
N HIS A 162 14.73 32.87 -27.71
CA HIS A 162 14.93 34.28 -27.46
C HIS A 162 15.75 34.86 -28.62
N GLU A 163 15.07 35.43 -29.59
CA GLU A 163 15.69 36.36 -30.51
C GLU A 163 15.98 37.66 -29.74
N THR A 164 17.24 37.81 -29.34
CA THR A 164 17.76 39.09 -28.85
C THR A 164 17.89 40.04 -30.06
N ASN A 165 16.87 40.84 -30.33
CA ASN A 165 17.04 41.99 -31.20
C ASN A 165 17.96 43.02 -30.48
N PHE A 166 19.23 42.99 -30.83
CA PHE A 166 20.12 44.15 -30.66
C PHE A 166 19.71 45.18 -31.71
N ILE A 167 19.09 46.27 -31.26
CA ILE A 167 18.95 47.50 -32.02
C ILE A 167 20.05 48.41 -31.54
N CYS A 168 20.96 48.79 -32.50
CA CYS A 168 21.93 49.85 -32.35
C CYS A 168 21.26 51.20 -32.17
#